data_8f4fd14ea12b55a64418b2856f898ce3
#
_entry.id   8f4fd14ea12b55a64418b2856f898ce3
#
_cell.length_a   1.000
_cell.length_b   1.000
_cell.length_c   1.000
_cell.angle_alpha   90.00
_cell.angle_beta   90.00
_cell.angle_gamma   90.00
#
_symmetry.space_group_name_H-M   'P 1'
#
loop_
_entity.id
_entity.type
_entity.pdbx_description
1 polymer ?
#
loop_
_entity_poly.entity_id
_entity_poly.type
_entity_poly.pdbx_seq_one_letter_code
_entity_poly.pdbx_strand_id
1 'polypeptide(L)'
;KRSAVETLFGYASDNKRKDSRIGLLRFYDGHILAFPVKSMTGPVWVTCPSVLAQADILLAEKIGEEEVLITFNHSSSKLNLGWLYLPAKKISTLELGLDDQTKKLISRIAIAPDWLFSEIINSNLEVRTSVSIDPETGAAKEGALFTYEAIPAATLLFFDIGIDRHRCPGDWPVEKVNSVLSGALGYCESLGLGGMTTRGFGRVRFLSREEK
;
A
#
# COMPACT_ATOMS: atom_id res chain seq x y z
N LYS A 1 -17.95 -12.68 -29.34
CA LYS A 1 -17.94 -12.03 -28.00
C LYS A 1 -16.47 -11.64 -27.70
N ARG A 2 -16.22 -10.37 -27.35
CA ARG A 2 -14.91 -9.92 -26.87
C ARG A 2 -14.60 -10.56 -25.54
N SER A 3 -13.33 -10.86 -25.26
CA SER A 3 -12.97 -11.38 -23.95
C SER A 3 -13.16 -10.28 -22.88
N ALA A 4 -13.42 -10.69 -21.63
CA ALA A 4 -13.51 -9.75 -20.51
C ALA A 4 -12.24 -8.91 -20.37
N VAL A 5 -11.08 -9.53 -20.56
CA VAL A 5 -9.76 -8.88 -20.51
C VAL A 5 -9.65 -7.76 -21.56
N GLU A 6 -10.02 -8.03 -22.82
CA GLU A 6 -9.99 -7.00 -23.88
C GLU A 6 -10.96 -5.84 -23.63
N THR A 7 -12.07 -6.10 -22.96
CA THR A 7 -13.02 -5.04 -22.63
C THR A 7 -12.51 -4.17 -21.50
N LEU A 8 -11.96 -4.79 -20.45
CA LEU A 8 -11.51 -4.08 -19.25
C LEU A 8 -10.16 -3.38 -19.44
N PHE A 9 -9.19 -4.05 -20.06
CA PHE A 9 -7.82 -3.55 -20.20
C PHE A 9 -7.49 -3.00 -21.58
N GLY A 10 -8.33 -3.28 -22.58
CA GLY A 10 -8.06 -2.90 -23.95
C GLY A 10 -7.10 -3.85 -24.66
N TYR A 11 -6.68 -3.45 -25.86
CA TYR A 11 -5.68 -4.15 -26.65
C TYR A 11 -5.04 -3.21 -27.66
N ALA A 12 -3.80 -3.49 -28.03
CA ALA A 12 -3.08 -2.81 -29.10
C ALA A 12 -3.21 -3.57 -30.43
N SER A 13 -3.03 -2.84 -31.54
CA SER A 13 -2.88 -3.46 -32.86
C SER A 13 -1.60 -4.29 -32.92
N ASP A 14 -1.66 -5.44 -33.58
CA ASP A 14 -0.51 -6.31 -33.86
C ASP A 14 -0.53 -6.80 -35.31
N ASN A 15 0.38 -7.74 -35.70
CA ASN A 15 0.46 -8.30 -37.03
C ASN A 15 -0.81 -9.07 -37.49
N LYS A 16 -1.64 -9.50 -36.54
CA LYS A 16 -2.89 -10.23 -36.78
C LYS A 16 -4.12 -9.36 -36.69
N ARG A 17 -4.03 -8.24 -35.95
CA ARG A 17 -5.13 -7.35 -35.63
C ARG A 17 -4.74 -5.90 -35.91
N LYS A 18 -5.43 -5.26 -36.84
CA LYS A 18 -5.13 -3.88 -37.26
C LYS A 18 -5.85 -2.81 -36.44
N ASP A 19 -6.80 -3.18 -35.59
CA ASP A 19 -7.52 -2.27 -34.69
C ASP A 19 -6.91 -2.26 -33.28
N SER A 20 -7.14 -1.19 -32.54
CA SER A 20 -6.76 -1.05 -31.15
C SER A 20 -7.94 -0.51 -30.33
N ARG A 21 -7.96 -0.79 -29.05
CA ARG A 21 -8.99 -0.28 -28.15
C ARG A 21 -8.43 0.05 -26.78
N ILE A 22 -8.83 1.20 -26.26
CA ILE A 22 -8.58 1.56 -24.85
C ILE A 22 -9.56 0.79 -23.97
N GLY A 23 -9.07 0.21 -22.88
CA GLY A 23 -9.88 -0.48 -21.88
C GLY A 23 -10.78 0.46 -21.07
N LEU A 24 -11.67 -0.13 -20.30
CA LEU A 24 -12.56 0.61 -19.39
C LEU A 24 -11.89 1.02 -18.08
N LEU A 25 -10.86 0.28 -17.67
CA LEU A 25 -10.19 0.50 -16.38
C LEU A 25 -9.00 1.42 -16.51
N ARG A 26 -8.82 2.26 -15.50
CA ARG A 26 -7.64 3.10 -15.26
C ARG A 26 -7.11 2.78 -13.89
N PHE A 27 -5.90 2.29 -13.79
CA PHE A 27 -5.21 2.08 -12.52
C PHE A 27 -4.32 3.28 -12.26
N TYR A 28 -4.48 3.88 -11.10
CA TYR A 28 -3.64 4.97 -10.64
C TYR A 28 -2.56 4.46 -9.71
N ASP A 29 -1.59 5.30 -9.39
CA ASP A 29 -0.47 4.94 -8.52
C ASP A 29 -0.95 4.59 -7.10
N GLY A 30 -0.26 3.63 -6.49
CA GLY A 30 -0.49 3.29 -5.09
C GLY A 30 0.34 4.19 -4.17
N HIS A 31 -0.29 4.73 -3.15
CA HIS A 31 0.33 5.58 -2.15
C HIS A 31 0.39 4.89 -0.80
N ILE A 32 1.46 5.13 -0.04
CA ILE A 32 1.58 4.63 1.34
C ILE A 32 0.73 5.51 2.25
N LEU A 33 -0.37 4.96 2.78
CA LEU A 33 -1.22 5.65 3.75
C LEU A 33 -0.61 5.66 5.14
N ALA A 34 -0.13 4.49 5.62
CA ALA A 34 0.54 4.38 6.90
C ALA A 34 1.59 3.27 6.86
N PHE A 35 2.78 3.58 7.37
CA PHE A 35 3.96 2.73 7.29
C PHE A 35 4.40 2.30 8.68
N PRO A 36 4.57 0.98 8.96
CA PRO A 36 4.98 0.49 10.26
C PRO A 36 6.46 0.76 10.52
N VAL A 37 6.74 1.49 11.58
CA VAL A 37 8.09 1.84 12.02
C VAL A 37 8.36 1.24 13.39
N LYS A 38 9.56 0.72 13.58
CA LYS A 38 9.99 0.17 14.87
C LYS A 38 10.18 1.31 15.88
N SER A 39 9.60 1.14 17.07
CA SER A 39 9.83 2.02 18.20
C SER A 39 10.16 1.23 19.47
N MET A 40 10.65 1.90 20.52
CA MET A 40 10.93 1.27 21.83
C MET A 40 9.67 0.73 22.50
N THR A 41 8.51 1.26 22.14
CA THR A 41 7.21 0.82 22.69
C THR A 41 6.48 -0.17 21.77
N GLY A 42 7.15 -0.68 20.73
CA GLY A 42 6.63 -1.56 19.69
C GLY A 42 6.30 -0.82 18.37
N PRO A 43 5.72 -1.49 17.38
CA PRO A 43 5.44 -0.88 16.08
C PRO A 43 4.51 0.33 16.19
N VAL A 44 4.81 1.37 15.43
CA VAL A 44 4.01 2.59 15.27
C VAL A 44 3.79 2.81 13.79
N TRP A 45 2.56 3.04 13.37
CA TRP A 45 2.25 3.35 11.97
C TRP A 45 2.37 4.86 11.73
N VAL A 46 3.29 5.22 10.85
CA VAL A 46 3.57 6.63 10.53
C VAL A 46 2.82 7.03 9.26
N THR A 47 2.22 8.19 9.27
CA THR A 47 1.58 8.87 8.14
C THR A 47 1.98 10.35 8.13
N CYS A 48 1.46 11.13 7.19
CA CYS A 48 1.69 12.58 7.13
C CYS A 48 0.45 13.32 6.60
N PRO A 49 0.34 14.66 6.82
CA PRO A 49 -0.82 15.44 6.41
C PRO A 49 -1.15 15.37 4.93
N SER A 50 -0.16 15.44 4.04
CA SER A 50 -0.40 15.40 2.59
C SER A 50 -0.98 14.07 2.13
N VAL A 51 -0.52 12.95 2.67
CA VAL A 51 -1.03 11.61 2.36
C VAL A 51 -2.44 11.41 2.89
N LEU A 52 -2.72 11.88 4.12
CA LEU A 52 -4.08 11.86 4.69
C LEU A 52 -5.06 12.67 3.81
N ALA A 53 -4.66 13.87 3.37
CA ALA A 53 -5.49 14.69 2.49
C ALA A 53 -5.75 14.02 1.13
N GLN A 54 -4.77 13.34 0.55
CA GLN A 54 -4.95 12.56 -0.69
C GLN A 54 -5.93 11.38 -0.53
N ALA A 55 -5.97 10.82 0.67
CA ALA A 55 -6.90 9.73 1.01
C ALA A 55 -8.26 10.24 1.52
N ASP A 56 -8.57 11.54 1.39
CA ASP A 56 -9.78 12.20 1.89
C ASP A 56 -9.98 12.05 3.42
N ILE A 57 -8.88 11.89 4.17
CA ILE A 57 -8.89 11.76 5.63
C ILE A 57 -8.59 13.12 6.27
N LEU A 58 -9.51 13.59 7.11
CA LEU A 58 -9.37 14.88 7.77
C LEU A 58 -8.43 14.79 8.97
N LEU A 59 -7.40 15.62 8.99
CA LEU A 59 -6.58 15.91 10.16
C LEU A 59 -7.00 17.29 10.72
N ALA A 60 -7.59 17.30 11.91
CA ALA A 60 -8.08 18.54 12.54
C ALA A 60 -6.95 19.36 13.15
N GLU A 61 -5.90 18.71 13.62
CA GLU A 61 -4.79 19.37 14.31
C GLU A 61 -3.70 19.81 13.33
N LYS A 62 -3.06 20.94 13.66
CA LYS A 62 -1.85 21.39 12.96
C LYS A 62 -0.64 20.71 13.56
N ILE A 63 0.26 20.26 12.71
CA ILE A 63 1.55 19.69 13.08
C ILE A 63 2.67 20.74 12.99
N GLY A 64 3.57 20.74 13.98
CA GLY A 64 4.80 21.52 13.95
C GLY A 64 5.88 20.88 13.07
N GLU A 65 6.91 21.63 12.72
CA GLU A 65 7.95 21.16 11.81
C GLU A 65 8.86 20.08 12.41
N GLU A 66 9.02 20.03 13.73
CA GLU A 66 9.96 19.14 14.43
C GLU A 66 9.26 18.22 15.43
N GLU A 67 7.95 18.09 15.38
CA GLU A 67 7.19 17.23 16.28
C GLU A 67 6.39 16.19 15.51
N VAL A 68 5.96 15.13 16.21
CA VAL A 68 5.00 14.15 15.69
C VAL A 68 3.73 14.19 16.54
N LEU A 69 2.57 14.05 15.89
CA LEU A 69 1.31 13.87 16.58
C LEU A 69 1.05 12.37 16.76
N ILE A 70 0.57 11.96 17.94
CA ILE A 70 0.31 10.55 18.25
C ILE A 70 -1.12 10.32 18.75
N THR A 71 -1.72 9.21 18.35
CA THR A 71 -3.10 8.85 18.75
C THR A 71 -3.17 7.97 19.99
N PHE A 72 -2.06 7.54 20.53
CA PHE A 72 -1.98 6.58 21.64
C PHE A 72 -1.33 7.21 22.89
N ASN A 73 -1.50 6.54 24.02
CA ASN A 73 -0.85 6.97 25.26
C ASN A 73 0.65 6.64 25.22
N HIS A 74 1.46 7.63 25.52
CA HIS A 74 2.91 7.53 25.60
C HIS A 74 3.40 8.26 26.86
N SER A 75 4.26 7.62 27.62
CA SER A 75 4.73 8.15 28.93
C SER A 75 5.82 9.22 28.79
N SER A 76 6.50 9.27 27.66
CA SER A 76 7.57 10.25 27.39
C SER A 76 7.05 11.38 26.52
N SER A 77 7.66 12.56 26.65
CA SER A 77 7.44 13.71 25.75
C SER A 77 8.06 13.53 24.36
N LYS A 78 8.82 12.46 24.15
CA LYS A 78 9.47 12.14 22.87
C LYS A 78 9.24 10.70 22.49
N LEU A 79 9.05 10.46 21.19
CA LEU A 79 8.87 9.14 20.57
C LEU A 79 10.05 8.84 19.67
N ASN A 80 10.59 7.62 19.72
CA ASN A 80 11.52 7.17 18.70
C ASN A 80 10.77 6.52 17.54
N LEU A 81 11.17 6.88 16.32
CA LEU A 81 10.71 6.28 15.07
C LEU A 81 11.96 5.82 14.30
N GLY A 82 12.27 4.53 14.41
CA GLY A 82 13.56 4.02 13.94
C GLY A 82 14.72 4.70 14.67
N TRP A 83 15.55 5.43 13.93
CA TRP A 83 16.70 6.18 14.46
C TRP A 83 16.36 7.58 14.96
N LEU A 84 15.19 8.11 14.63
CA LEU A 84 14.77 9.45 15.00
C LEU A 84 14.18 9.46 16.41
N TYR A 85 14.44 10.53 17.17
CA TYR A 85 13.89 10.74 18.49
C TYR A 85 13.25 12.12 18.57
N LEU A 86 11.95 12.19 18.35
CA LEU A 86 11.18 13.40 18.10
C LEU A 86 10.24 13.75 19.24
N PRO A 87 10.01 15.05 19.53
CA PRO A 87 8.93 15.47 20.39
C PRO A 87 7.61 14.89 19.92
N ALA A 88 6.80 14.40 20.87
CA ALA A 88 5.53 13.75 20.56
C ALA A 88 4.39 14.46 21.32
N LYS A 89 3.36 14.87 20.61
CA LYS A 89 2.16 15.48 21.16
C LYS A 89 0.97 14.59 20.90
N LYS A 90 0.24 14.26 21.97
CA LYS A 90 -0.97 13.45 21.84
C LYS A 90 -2.12 14.26 21.23
N ILE A 91 -2.80 13.65 20.29
CA ILE A 91 -4.08 14.11 19.75
C ILE A 91 -5.23 13.19 20.16
N SER A 92 -6.47 13.60 19.94
CA SER A 92 -7.64 12.85 20.38
C SER A 92 -7.79 11.54 19.61
N THR A 93 -8.02 11.62 18.31
CA THR A 93 -8.22 10.46 17.41
C THR A 93 -7.86 10.83 15.97
N LEU A 94 -7.55 9.80 15.19
CA LEU A 94 -7.48 9.87 13.73
C LEU A 94 -8.25 8.67 13.17
N GLU A 95 -9.29 8.93 12.39
CA GLU A 95 -10.10 7.88 11.77
C GLU A 95 -9.58 7.60 10.35
N LEU A 96 -9.04 6.40 10.16
CA LEU A 96 -8.52 5.94 8.86
C LEU A 96 -9.53 5.13 8.04
N GLY A 97 -10.79 5.05 8.45
CA GLY A 97 -11.81 4.26 7.75
C GLY A 97 -11.57 2.73 7.77
N LEU A 98 -10.81 2.22 8.73
CA LEU A 98 -10.43 0.81 8.82
C LEU A 98 -11.50 -0.04 9.52
N ASP A 99 -11.59 -1.33 9.16
CA ASP A 99 -12.39 -2.31 9.89
C ASP A 99 -11.84 -2.55 11.32
N ASP A 100 -12.68 -3.09 12.22
CA ASP A 100 -12.34 -3.27 13.63
C ASP A 100 -11.14 -4.20 13.85
N GLN A 101 -10.93 -5.19 12.99
CA GLN A 101 -9.79 -6.11 13.09
C GLN A 101 -8.49 -5.38 12.74
N THR A 102 -8.51 -4.58 11.69
CA THR A 102 -7.36 -3.78 11.26
C THR A 102 -7.08 -2.64 12.24
N LYS A 103 -8.11 -1.99 12.80
CA LYS A 103 -7.95 -0.99 13.88
C LYS A 103 -7.24 -1.56 15.11
N LYS A 104 -7.50 -2.81 15.49
CA LYS A 104 -6.79 -3.46 16.61
C LYS A 104 -5.31 -3.69 16.31
N LEU A 105 -4.97 -4.05 15.07
CA LEU A 105 -3.60 -4.22 14.63
C LEU A 105 -2.87 -2.88 14.53
N ILE A 106 -3.52 -1.86 13.93
CA ILE A 106 -2.98 -0.53 13.67
C ILE A 106 -3.52 0.46 14.71
N SER A 107 -3.29 0.16 15.97
CA SER A 107 -3.81 0.96 17.08
C SER A 107 -2.93 2.14 17.47
N ARG A 108 -1.69 2.19 16.99
CA ARG A 108 -0.71 3.23 17.30
C ARG A 108 -0.28 3.96 16.06
N ILE A 109 -0.82 5.16 15.87
CA ILE A 109 -0.54 6.00 14.70
C ILE A 109 0.24 7.21 15.14
N ALA A 110 1.27 7.57 14.38
CA ALA A 110 1.99 8.82 14.47
C ALA A 110 1.87 9.58 13.15
N ILE A 111 1.63 10.88 13.24
CA ILE A 111 1.62 11.78 12.08
C ILE A 111 2.92 12.58 12.12
N ALA A 112 3.74 12.41 11.11
CA ALA A 112 4.99 13.14 10.93
C ALA A 112 4.80 14.32 9.97
N PRO A 113 5.63 15.37 10.01
CA PRO A 113 5.66 16.40 8.99
C PRO A 113 5.93 15.79 7.60
N ASP A 114 5.36 16.39 6.56
CA ASP A 114 5.47 15.86 5.17
C ASP A 114 6.92 15.67 4.73
N TRP A 115 7.79 16.63 5.02
CA TRP A 115 9.21 16.56 4.65
C TRP A 115 9.95 15.39 5.31
N LEU A 116 9.52 14.99 6.52
CA LEU A 116 10.16 13.93 7.29
C LEU A 116 9.62 12.53 6.94
N PHE A 117 8.41 12.45 6.41
CA PHE A 117 7.73 11.19 6.14
C PHE A 117 8.51 10.30 5.16
N SER A 118 9.00 10.87 4.06
CA SER A 118 9.81 10.13 3.08
C SER A 118 11.12 9.60 3.67
N GLU A 119 11.78 10.39 4.51
CA GLU A 119 13.01 10.00 5.19
C GLU A 119 12.77 8.85 6.19
N ILE A 120 11.66 8.91 6.92
CA ILE A 120 11.25 7.83 7.82
C ILE A 120 11.01 6.54 7.03
N ILE A 121 10.28 6.58 5.92
CA ILE A 121 10.02 5.40 5.09
C ILE A 121 11.32 4.81 4.57
N ASN A 122 12.15 5.62 3.91
CA ASN A 122 13.37 5.16 3.27
C ASN A 122 14.36 4.53 4.27
N SER A 123 14.42 5.08 5.48
CA SER A 123 15.31 4.55 6.53
C SER A 123 14.75 3.32 7.26
N ASN A 124 13.51 2.93 7.03
CA ASN A 124 12.86 1.81 7.71
C ASN A 124 12.31 0.75 6.73
N LEU A 125 12.74 0.75 5.47
CA LEU A 125 12.50 -0.36 4.56
C LEU A 125 13.11 -1.65 5.11
N GLU A 126 12.44 -2.77 4.88
CA GLU A 126 12.93 -4.07 5.31
C GLU A 126 14.04 -4.57 4.37
N VAL A 127 15.24 -4.72 4.89
CA VAL A 127 16.37 -5.26 4.12
C VAL A 127 16.28 -6.79 4.13
N ARG A 128 16.18 -7.39 2.95
CA ARG A 128 16.13 -8.85 2.78
C ARG A 128 17.30 -9.33 1.94
N THR A 129 17.94 -10.38 2.41
CA THR A 129 19.03 -11.05 1.71
C THR A 129 18.53 -12.38 1.14
N SER A 130 18.84 -12.65 -0.10
CA SER A 130 18.54 -13.91 -0.79
C SER A 130 19.83 -14.54 -1.30
N VAL A 131 19.92 -15.86 -1.19
CA VAL A 131 21.05 -16.64 -1.66
C VAL A 131 20.54 -17.88 -2.40
N SER A 132 21.21 -18.28 -3.47
CA SER A 132 21.01 -19.57 -4.11
C SER A 132 21.91 -20.60 -3.50
N ILE A 133 21.35 -21.71 -3.03
CA ILE A 133 22.08 -22.84 -2.46
C ILE A 133 22.39 -23.84 -3.57
N ASP A 134 23.63 -24.30 -3.60
CA ASP A 134 24.04 -25.40 -4.45
C ASP A 134 23.51 -26.72 -3.84
N PRO A 135 22.68 -27.49 -4.56
CA PRO A 135 22.10 -28.70 -4.03
C PRO A 135 23.12 -29.85 -3.78
N GLU A 136 24.26 -29.83 -4.45
CA GLU A 136 25.30 -30.86 -4.30
C GLU A 136 26.18 -30.59 -3.09
N THR A 137 26.55 -29.35 -2.86
CA THR A 137 27.45 -28.95 -1.78
C THR A 137 26.76 -28.47 -0.52
N GLY A 138 25.47 -28.07 -0.63
CA GLY A 138 24.72 -27.44 0.45
C GLY A 138 25.21 -26.03 0.82
N ALA A 139 26.17 -25.48 0.06
CA ALA A 139 26.74 -24.17 0.26
C ALA A 139 26.12 -23.11 -0.64
N ALA A 140 26.31 -21.84 -0.29
CA ALA A 140 25.91 -20.72 -1.15
C ALA A 140 26.71 -20.73 -2.45
N LYS A 141 26.02 -20.59 -3.59
CA LYS A 141 26.70 -20.40 -4.88
C LYS A 141 27.43 -19.06 -4.90
N GLU A 142 28.65 -19.06 -5.43
CA GLU A 142 29.43 -17.86 -5.59
C GLU A 142 28.70 -16.83 -6.47
N GLY A 143 28.67 -15.56 -6.04
CA GLY A 143 27.96 -14.47 -6.74
C GLY A 143 26.43 -14.54 -6.67
N ALA A 144 25.84 -15.47 -5.94
CA ALA A 144 24.39 -15.64 -5.85
C ALA A 144 23.76 -14.99 -4.60
N LEU A 145 24.54 -14.23 -3.82
CA LEU A 145 24.05 -13.43 -2.71
C LEU A 145 23.61 -12.06 -3.22
N PHE A 146 22.37 -11.70 -3.01
CA PHE A 146 21.87 -10.36 -3.32
C PHE A 146 20.93 -9.85 -2.23
N THR A 147 20.94 -8.55 -2.05
CA THR A 147 20.14 -7.85 -1.04
C THR A 147 19.19 -6.89 -1.74
N TYR A 148 17.99 -6.78 -1.25
CA TYR A 148 16.97 -5.87 -1.75
C TYR A 148 16.17 -5.30 -0.60
N GLU A 149 15.59 -4.12 -0.84
CA GLU A 149 14.69 -3.46 0.09
C GLU A 149 13.25 -3.83 -0.21
N ALA A 150 12.44 -3.91 0.82
CA ALA A 150 11.04 -4.27 0.72
C ALA A 150 10.18 -3.40 1.64
N ILE A 151 8.98 -3.12 1.20
CA ILE A 151 7.94 -2.53 2.05
C ILE A 151 7.55 -3.59 3.09
N PRO A 152 7.61 -3.28 4.40
CA PRO A 152 7.30 -4.22 5.46
C PRO A 152 5.84 -4.63 5.45
N ALA A 153 5.57 -5.82 6.00
CA ALA A 153 4.21 -6.31 6.19
C ALA A 153 3.38 -5.35 7.05
N ALA A 154 2.07 -5.32 6.83
CA ALA A 154 1.12 -4.43 7.46
C ALA A 154 1.28 -2.93 7.12
N THR A 155 1.99 -2.59 6.05
CA THR A 155 1.92 -1.27 5.45
C THR A 155 0.53 -1.06 4.85
N LEU A 156 -0.11 0.07 5.15
CA LEU A 156 -1.36 0.49 4.52
C LEU A 156 -1.06 1.24 3.24
N LEU A 157 -1.71 0.81 2.18
CA LEU A 157 -1.64 1.43 0.86
C LEU A 157 -3.05 1.80 0.42
N PHE A 158 -3.19 2.86 -0.36
CA PHE A 158 -4.42 3.17 -1.08
C PHE A 158 -4.12 3.48 -2.54
N PHE A 159 -5.08 3.24 -3.40
CA PHE A 159 -5.01 3.57 -4.83
C PHE A 159 -6.43 3.66 -5.40
N ASP A 160 -6.55 4.36 -6.52
CA ASP A 160 -7.81 4.51 -7.22
C ASP A 160 -7.87 3.61 -8.47
N ILE A 161 -9.07 3.15 -8.79
CA ILE A 161 -9.38 2.50 -10.06
C ILE A 161 -10.51 3.29 -10.73
N GLY A 162 -10.18 4.01 -11.80
CA GLY A 162 -11.18 4.71 -12.59
C GLY A 162 -11.93 3.77 -13.54
N ILE A 163 -13.24 3.94 -13.68
CA ILE A 163 -14.08 3.25 -14.67
C ILE A 163 -14.59 4.27 -15.67
N ASP A 164 -14.25 4.09 -16.94
CA ASP A 164 -14.76 4.94 -18.02
C ASP A 164 -16.23 4.58 -18.34
N ARG A 165 -17.14 5.21 -17.60
CA ARG A 165 -18.59 4.96 -17.69
C ARG A 165 -19.15 5.29 -19.07
N HIS A 166 -18.60 6.27 -19.78
CA HIS A 166 -19.04 6.69 -21.10
C HIS A 166 -18.71 5.68 -22.21
N ARG A 167 -17.74 4.82 -21.98
CA ARG A 167 -17.32 3.79 -22.94
C ARG A 167 -17.84 2.40 -22.62
N CYS A 168 -18.59 2.24 -21.52
CA CYS A 168 -19.19 0.96 -21.17
C CYS A 168 -20.13 0.48 -22.29
N PRO A 169 -19.87 -0.67 -22.94
CA PRO A 169 -20.80 -1.26 -23.87
C PRO A 169 -22.07 -1.72 -23.15
N GLY A 170 -23.17 -1.84 -23.87
CA GLY A 170 -24.45 -2.24 -23.28
C GLY A 170 -24.43 -3.61 -22.59
N ASP A 171 -23.55 -4.51 -23.00
CA ASP A 171 -23.32 -5.82 -22.37
C ASP A 171 -22.30 -5.78 -21.20
N TRP A 172 -21.73 -4.59 -20.92
CA TRP A 172 -20.81 -4.32 -19.82
C TRP A 172 -21.20 -3.06 -19.04
N PRO A 173 -22.35 -3.07 -18.35
CA PRO A 173 -22.71 -1.96 -17.46
C PRO A 173 -21.74 -1.86 -16.28
N VAL A 174 -21.70 -0.69 -15.62
CA VAL A 174 -20.77 -0.39 -14.52
C VAL A 174 -20.85 -1.42 -13.38
N GLU A 175 -22.05 -1.88 -13.06
CA GLU A 175 -22.31 -2.88 -12.03
C GLU A 175 -21.60 -4.21 -12.34
N LYS A 176 -21.56 -4.60 -13.62
CA LYS A 176 -20.85 -5.80 -14.05
C LYS A 176 -19.33 -5.60 -13.97
N VAL A 177 -18.84 -4.42 -14.33
CA VAL A 177 -17.40 -4.08 -14.17
C VAL A 177 -17.01 -4.16 -12.70
N ASN A 178 -17.82 -3.58 -11.82
CA ASN A 178 -17.62 -3.62 -10.37
C ASN A 178 -17.63 -5.04 -9.81
N SER A 179 -18.56 -5.87 -10.24
CA SER A 179 -18.63 -7.28 -9.84
C SER A 179 -17.36 -8.07 -10.23
N VAL A 180 -16.87 -7.85 -11.47
CA VAL A 180 -15.64 -8.51 -11.95
C VAL A 180 -14.42 -8.00 -11.19
N LEU A 181 -14.32 -6.70 -10.93
CA LEU A 181 -13.25 -6.13 -10.11
C LEU A 181 -13.24 -6.74 -8.71
N SER A 182 -14.38 -6.79 -8.03
CA SER A 182 -14.48 -7.39 -6.68
C SER A 182 -14.02 -8.85 -6.67
N GLY A 183 -14.40 -9.63 -7.68
CA GLY A 183 -13.91 -10.99 -7.85
C GLY A 183 -12.40 -11.06 -8.08
N ALA A 184 -11.86 -10.16 -8.92
CA ALA A 184 -10.42 -10.09 -9.21
C ALA A 184 -9.60 -9.72 -7.96
N LEU A 185 -10.08 -8.80 -7.11
CA LEU A 185 -9.43 -8.46 -5.85
C LEU A 185 -9.29 -9.68 -4.92
N GLY A 186 -10.31 -10.53 -4.82
CA GLY A 186 -10.24 -11.79 -4.07
C GLY A 186 -9.15 -12.75 -4.59
N TYR A 187 -8.94 -12.81 -5.91
CA TYR A 187 -7.81 -13.56 -6.48
C TYR A 187 -6.46 -12.92 -6.13
N CYS A 188 -6.36 -11.59 -6.14
CA CYS A 188 -5.14 -10.89 -5.73
C CYS A 188 -4.79 -11.17 -4.26
N GLU A 189 -5.76 -11.27 -3.36
CA GLU A 189 -5.51 -11.66 -1.97
C GLU A 189 -4.96 -13.09 -1.85
N SER A 190 -5.47 -14.00 -2.68
CA SER A 190 -5.06 -15.41 -2.65
C SER A 190 -3.70 -15.65 -3.31
N LEU A 191 -3.43 -15.01 -4.43
CA LEU A 191 -2.25 -15.24 -5.25
C LEU A 191 -1.12 -14.23 -5.00
N GLY A 192 -1.44 -13.07 -4.45
CA GLY A 192 -0.53 -11.93 -4.32
C GLY A 192 -0.46 -11.07 -5.57
N LEU A 193 0.20 -9.92 -5.44
CA LEU A 193 0.45 -8.96 -6.52
C LEU A 193 1.94 -8.93 -6.88
N GLY A 194 2.23 -8.80 -8.17
CA GLY A 194 3.60 -8.64 -8.66
C GLY A 194 4.43 -9.91 -8.68
N GLY A 195 5.75 -9.72 -8.67
CA GLY A 195 6.72 -10.82 -8.71
C GLY A 195 7.07 -11.38 -7.32
N MET A 196 7.77 -12.50 -7.30
CA MET A 196 8.27 -13.18 -6.08
C MET A 196 7.18 -13.57 -5.06
N THR A 197 5.94 -13.76 -5.50
CA THR A 197 4.82 -14.15 -4.62
C THR A 197 5.07 -15.49 -3.94
N THR A 198 5.79 -16.42 -4.59
CA THR A 198 6.22 -17.70 -4.00
C THR A 198 7.26 -17.54 -2.88
N ARG A 199 7.88 -16.36 -2.77
CA ARG A 199 8.80 -15.99 -1.68
C ARG A 199 8.13 -15.14 -0.60
N GLY A 200 6.79 -15.01 -0.66
CA GLY A 200 5.98 -14.27 0.31
C GLY A 200 5.86 -12.77 0.06
N PHE A 201 6.30 -12.28 -1.12
CA PHE A 201 6.06 -10.89 -1.53
C PHE A 201 4.68 -10.70 -2.10
N GLY A 202 4.22 -9.46 -2.10
CA GLY A 202 2.97 -9.06 -2.73
C GLY A 202 1.70 -9.60 -2.08
N ARG A 203 1.77 -10.20 -0.89
CA ARG A 203 0.57 -10.57 -0.13
C ARG A 203 -0.17 -9.32 0.29
N VAL A 204 -1.41 -9.23 -0.11
CA VAL A 204 -2.29 -8.07 0.15
C VAL A 204 -3.60 -8.54 0.78
N ARG A 205 -4.26 -7.61 1.47
CA ARG A 205 -5.64 -7.73 1.91
C ARG A 205 -6.34 -6.41 1.58
N PHE A 206 -7.46 -6.48 0.90
CA PHE A 206 -8.29 -5.32 0.61
C PHE A 206 -9.20 -5.03 1.81
N LEU A 207 -9.11 -3.83 2.37
CA LEU A 207 -9.77 -3.48 3.63
C LEU A 207 -11.13 -2.83 3.41
N SER A 208 -11.23 -1.97 2.41
CA SER A 208 -12.49 -1.31 2.02
C SER A 208 -12.43 -0.92 0.54
N ARG A 209 -13.59 -0.68 -0.01
CA ARG A 209 -13.77 -0.09 -1.33
C ARG A 209 -14.90 0.93 -1.23
N GLU A 210 -14.59 2.19 -1.52
CA GLU A 210 -15.57 3.25 -1.66
C GLU A 210 -15.78 3.55 -3.14
N GLU A 211 -17.03 3.75 -3.57
CA GLU A 211 -17.38 4.21 -4.91
C GLU A 211 -17.60 5.72 -4.85
N LYS A 212 -16.79 6.47 -5.62
CA LYS A 212 -16.91 7.93 -5.78
C LYS A 212 -17.74 8.31 -7.00
#